data_727bb8dd3c03ae41fdd7af226c951dad
#
_entry.id   727bb8dd3c03ae41fdd7af226c951dad
#
_cell.length_a   1.000
_cell.length_b   1.000
_cell.length_c   1.000
_cell.angle_alpha   90.00
_cell.angle_beta   90.00
_cell.angle_gamma   90.00
#
_symmetry.space_group_name_H-M   'P 1'
#
loop_
_entity.id
_entity.type
_entity.pdbx_description
1 polymer ?
#
loop_
_entity_poly.entity_id
_entity_poly.type
_entity_poly.pdbx_seq_one_letter_code
_entity_poly.pdbx_strand_id
1 'polypeptide(L)'
;DTETQIHARDLIQKALGDNYVVALNLLPATPAWLAAINAKPMYLGLDLRGGVHFLMQVDTAAVLKKAEENYTDDMRRVLREKKVQYLTVSRLERGGIEIRFRDQAEREKGLEVVRKELPDLEFTEIERSGDFIISAKMKPAAVMDKGRFALEQNITSLENRVNELGVAEPIIQQQGQDRIVVQLPGVQDTAKAKEI
;
A
#
# COMPACT_ATOMS: atom_id res chain seq x y z
N ASP A 1 -28.61 24.89 4.91
CA ASP A 1 -29.27 23.60 4.72
C ASP A 1 -28.36 22.69 3.89
N THR A 2 -28.15 21.45 4.32
CA THR A 2 -27.21 20.49 3.72
C THR A 2 -27.56 20.16 2.27
N GLU A 3 -28.85 20.05 1.95
CA GLU A 3 -29.31 19.82 0.57
C GLU A 3 -28.94 20.97 -0.36
N THR A 4 -29.08 22.20 0.10
CA THR A 4 -28.70 23.39 -0.68
C THR A 4 -27.19 23.42 -0.96
N GLN A 5 -26.38 23.01 0.00
CA GLN A 5 -24.91 22.93 -0.16
C GLN A 5 -24.51 21.86 -1.18
N ILE A 6 -25.15 20.68 -1.12
CA ILE A 6 -24.89 19.60 -2.08
C ILE A 6 -25.30 20.05 -3.50
N HIS A 7 -26.46 20.64 -3.63
CA HIS A 7 -26.92 21.15 -4.93
C HIS A 7 -26.02 22.26 -5.49
N ALA A 8 -25.57 23.18 -4.63
CA ALA A 8 -24.63 24.23 -5.02
C ALA A 8 -23.27 23.65 -5.47
N ARG A 9 -22.74 22.64 -4.74
CA ARG A 9 -21.52 21.94 -5.14
C ARG A 9 -21.67 21.34 -6.53
N ASP A 10 -22.75 20.64 -6.80
CA ASP A 10 -22.98 19.94 -8.07
C ASP A 10 -23.11 20.93 -9.24
N LEU A 11 -23.75 22.08 -9.01
CA LEU A 11 -23.80 23.15 -10.00
C LEU A 11 -22.42 23.75 -10.26
N ILE A 12 -21.63 24.00 -9.22
CA ILE A 12 -20.28 24.57 -9.36
C ILE A 12 -19.35 23.56 -10.05
N GLN A 13 -19.40 22.27 -9.66
CA GLN A 13 -18.61 21.20 -10.30
C GLN A 13 -18.92 21.10 -11.79
N LYS A 14 -20.20 21.16 -12.16
CA LYS A 14 -20.65 21.13 -13.55
C LYS A 14 -20.18 22.35 -14.34
N ALA A 15 -20.12 23.51 -13.70
CA ALA A 15 -19.66 24.77 -14.34
C ALA A 15 -18.13 24.81 -14.52
N LEU A 16 -17.36 24.24 -13.61
CA LEU A 16 -15.90 24.23 -13.65
C LEU A 16 -15.30 23.10 -14.49
N GLY A 17 -16.07 22.01 -14.73
CA GLY A 17 -15.61 20.84 -15.47
C GLY A 17 -14.72 19.91 -14.64
N ASP A 18 -14.19 18.85 -15.30
CA ASP A 18 -13.49 17.74 -14.65
C ASP A 18 -12.07 18.08 -14.13
N ASN A 19 -11.56 19.27 -14.49
CA ASN A 19 -10.22 19.70 -14.06
C ASN A 19 -10.19 20.28 -12.63
N TYR A 20 -11.34 20.42 -11.99
CA TYR A 20 -11.47 20.98 -10.66
C TYR A 20 -12.30 20.05 -9.76
N VAL A 21 -11.87 19.92 -8.51
CA VAL A 21 -12.63 19.17 -7.48
C VAL A 21 -13.27 20.18 -6.55
N VAL A 22 -14.60 20.17 -6.46
CA VAL A 22 -15.36 21.05 -5.54
C VAL A 22 -15.63 20.29 -4.24
N ALA A 23 -14.89 20.66 -3.19
CA ALA A 23 -15.06 20.09 -1.84
C ALA A 23 -15.95 20.99 -0.96
N LEU A 24 -16.86 20.37 -0.22
CA LEU A 24 -17.64 21.07 0.81
C LEU A 24 -16.85 21.10 2.12
N ASN A 25 -16.64 22.28 2.67
CA ASN A 25 -16.02 22.44 3.97
C ASN A 25 -16.90 23.29 4.90
N LEU A 26 -16.86 22.98 6.20
CA LEU A 26 -17.58 23.76 7.20
C LEU A 26 -16.69 24.91 7.67
N LEU A 27 -17.14 26.15 7.42
CA LEU A 27 -16.51 27.34 7.95
C LEU A 27 -17.05 27.65 9.35
N PRO A 28 -16.19 27.94 10.34
CA PRO A 28 -16.63 28.35 11.65
C PRO A 28 -17.37 29.69 11.59
N ALA A 29 -18.54 29.78 12.20
CA ALA A 29 -19.28 31.04 12.35
C ALA A 29 -18.69 31.88 13.51
N THR A 30 -17.43 32.27 13.40
CA THR A 30 -16.74 33.03 14.45
C THR A 30 -17.23 34.47 14.45
N PRO A 31 -17.73 35.02 15.57
CA PRO A 31 -18.13 36.42 15.66
C PRO A 31 -16.97 37.37 15.34
N ALA A 32 -17.28 38.48 14.66
CA ALA A 32 -16.26 39.43 14.18
C ALA A 32 -15.33 39.97 15.28
N TRP A 33 -15.82 40.14 16.51
CA TRP A 33 -15.04 40.59 17.63
C TRP A 33 -13.98 39.60 18.11
N LEU A 34 -14.27 38.27 18.00
CA LEU A 34 -13.28 37.21 18.26
C LEU A 34 -12.22 37.17 17.15
N ALA A 35 -12.63 37.37 15.90
CA ALA A 35 -11.70 37.43 14.78
C ALA A 35 -10.74 38.64 14.91
N ALA A 36 -11.21 39.76 15.47
CA ALA A 36 -10.40 40.98 15.70
C ALA A 36 -9.25 40.76 16.70
N ILE A 37 -9.40 39.83 17.66
CA ILE A 37 -8.35 39.46 18.62
C ILE A 37 -7.58 38.20 18.22
N ASN A 38 -7.73 37.75 16.97
CA ASN A 38 -7.08 36.55 16.42
C ASN A 38 -7.43 35.25 17.17
N ALA A 39 -8.55 35.20 17.86
CA ALA A 39 -9.04 34.00 18.53
C ALA A 39 -9.56 33.03 17.46
N LYS A 40 -8.81 31.96 17.25
CA LYS A 40 -9.22 30.88 16.34
C LYS A 40 -10.21 29.96 17.07
N PRO A 41 -11.27 29.48 16.38
CA PRO A 41 -12.15 28.49 16.95
C PRO A 41 -11.38 27.19 17.26
N MET A 42 -11.78 26.52 18.32
CA MET A 42 -11.22 25.21 18.65
C MET A 42 -11.64 24.20 17.59
N TYR A 43 -10.67 23.45 17.08
CA TYR A 43 -10.95 22.36 16.16
C TYR A 43 -11.66 21.23 16.90
N LEU A 44 -12.86 20.92 16.44
CA LEU A 44 -13.67 19.85 17.02
C LEU A 44 -13.29 18.53 16.37
N GLY A 45 -12.87 17.55 17.18
CA GLY A 45 -12.59 16.19 16.71
C GLY A 45 -13.82 15.44 16.22
N LEU A 46 -13.63 14.21 15.80
CA LEU A 46 -14.67 13.31 15.28
C LEU A 46 -15.87 13.19 16.22
N ASP A 47 -15.63 13.12 17.53
CA ASP A 47 -16.66 12.95 18.57
C ASP A 47 -17.65 14.12 18.66
N LEU A 48 -17.22 15.34 18.33
CA LEU A 48 -18.04 16.55 18.44
C LEU A 48 -18.56 17.04 17.08
N ARG A 49 -17.87 16.71 16.01
CA ARG A 49 -18.21 17.17 14.65
C ARG A 49 -18.94 16.10 13.85
N GLY A 50 -18.90 14.85 14.32
CA GLY A 50 -19.29 13.69 13.55
C GLY A 50 -18.28 13.43 12.42
N GLY A 51 -18.46 12.36 11.70
CA GLY A 51 -17.60 12.00 10.59
C GLY A 51 -17.50 10.50 10.42
N VAL A 52 -16.54 10.07 9.65
CA VAL A 52 -16.32 8.65 9.33
C VAL A 52 -15.01 8.17 9.93
N HIS A 53 -15.05 7.00 10.52
CA HIS A 53 -13.88 6.29 11.04
C HIS A 53 -13.76 4.96 10.33
N PHE A 54 -12.62 4.73 9.64
CA PHE A 54 -12.29 3.47 9.00
C PHE A 54 -11.12 2.81 9.72
N LEU A 55 -11.23 1.51 9.88
CA LEU A 55 -10.09 0.65 10.20
C LEU A 55 -9.84 -0.23 8.97
N MET A 56 -8.73 -0.03 8.30
CA MET A 56 -8.31 -0.77 7.12
C MET A 56 -7.18 -1.71 7.47
N GLN A 57 -7.12 -2.86 6.82
CA GLN A 57 -6.04 -3.81 6.98
C GLN A 57 -5.34 -4.02 5.65
N VAL A 58 -4.01 -3.98 5.67
CA VAL A 58 -3.18 -4.28 4.48
C VAL A 58 -3.20 -5.79 4.25
N ASP A 59 -3.51 -6.20 3.04
CA ASP A 59 -3.40 -7.62 2.62
C ASP A 59 -1.92 -8.00 2.44
N THR A 60 -1.30 -8.37 3.56
CA THR A 60 0.11 -8.78 3.59
C THR A 60 0.36 -10.03 2.75
N ALA A 61 -0.63 -10.93 2.62
CA ALA A 61 -0.48 -12.13 1.80
C ALA A 61 -0.37 -11.76 0.31
N ALA A 62 -1.21 -10.82 -0.17
CA ALA A 62 -1.12 -10.31 -1.53
C ALA A 62 0.22 -9.57 -1.79
N VAL A 63 0.70 -8.79 -0.81
CA VAL A 63 2.00 -8.10 -0.89
C VAL A 63 3.14 -9.12 -1.03
N LEU A 64 3.15 -10.16 -0.21
CA LEU A 64 4.18 -11.20 -0.25
C LEU A 64 4.12 -11.99 -1.55
N LYS A 65 2.93 -12.35 -2.01
CA LYS A 65 2.73 -13.01 -3.31
C LYS A 65 3.34 -12.19 -4.44
N LYS A 66 3.05 -10.89 -4.48
CA LYS A 66 3.59 -9.99 -5.50
C LYS A 66 5.10 -9.84 -5.40
N ALA A 67 5.65 -9.79 -4.19
CA ALA A 67 7.10 -9.77 -3.98
C ALA A 67 7.76 -11.05 -4.50
N GLU A 68 7.19 -12.24 -4.24
CA GLU A 68 7.68 -13.51 -4.75
C GLU A 68 7.63 -13.58 -6.29
N GLU A 69 6.58 -13.05 -6.92
CA GLU A 69 6.49 -12.93 -8.38
C GLU A 69 7.63 -12.06 -8.93
N ASN A 70 7.89 -10.90 -8.32
CA ASN A 70 8.98 -10.02 -8.71
C ASN A 70 10.35 -10.71 -8.54
N TYR A 71 10.59 -11.38 -7.42
CA TYR A 71 11.83 -12.16 -7.23
C TYR A 71 11.97 -13.31 -8.23
N THR A 72 10.85 -13.94 -8.64
CA THR A 72 10.87 -14.96 -9.68
C THR A 72 11.37 -14.39 -11.03
N ASP A 73 10.93 -13.20 -11.39
CA ASP A 73 11.36 -12.52 -12.62
C ASP A 73 12.81 -12.02 -12.51
N ASP A 74 13.20 -11.50 -11.34
CA ASP A 74 14.59 -11.11 -11.08
C ASP A 74 15.53 -12.31 -11.16
N MET A 75 15.17 -13.46 -10.59
CA MET A 75 15.94 -14.70 -10.71
C MET A 75 16.15 -15.12 -12.18
N ARG A 76 15.05 -15.09 -12.97
CA ARG A 76 15.14 -15.41 -14.41
C ARG A 76 16.07 -14.45 -15.15
N ARG A 77 16.03 -13.17 -14.83
CA ARG A 77 16.87 -12.14 -15.40
C ARG A 77 18.34 -12.37 -15.03
N VAL A 78 18.65 -12.50 -13.76
CA VAL A 78 19.99 -12.66 -13.22
C VAL A 78 20.66 -13.96 -13.74
N LEU A 79 19.95 -15.09 -13.70
CA LEU A 79 20.47 -16.35 -14.21
C LEU A 79 20.80 -16.28 -15.71
N ARG A 80 19.96 -15.60 -16.51
CA ARG A 80 20.23 -15.38 -17.95
C ARG A 80 21.43 -14.47 -18.18
N GLU A 81 21.55 -13.37 -17.45
CA GLU A 81 22.68 -12.43 -17.54
C GLU A 81 24.02 -13.12 -17.22
N LYS A 82 24.02 -14.00 -16.23
CA LYS A 82 25.20 -14.78 -15.82
C LYS A 82 25.40 -16.06 -16.62
N LYS A 83 24.55 -16.30 -17.65
CA LYS A 83 24.60 -17.48 -18.54
C LYS A 83 24.51 -18.82 -17.81
N VAL A 84 23.75 -18.86 -16.70
CA VAL A 84 23.44 -20.10 -15.98
C VAL A 84 22.24 -20.76 -16.65
N GLN A 85 22.36 -22.05 -16.97
CA GLN A 85 21.28 -22.81 -17.61
C GLN A 85 20.34 -23.39 -16.55
N TYR A 86 19.06 -23.10 -16.67
CA TYR A 86 18.01 -23.63 -15.80
C TYR A 86 16.85 -24.19 -16.63
N LEU A 87 16.11 -25.12 -16.05
CA LEU A 87 14.90 -25.70 -16.69
C LEU A 87 13.69 -24.80 -16.44
N THR A 88 13.40 -24.50 -15.19
CA THR A 88 12.25 -23.67 -14.79
C THR A 88 12.55 -22.82 -13.58
N VAL A 89 11.91 -21.65 -13.51
CA VAL A 89 11.83 -20.83 -12.31
C VAL A 89 10.35 -20.53 -12.09
N SER A 90 9.79 -20.99 -10.99
CA SER A 90 8.36 -20.87 -10.70
C SER A 90 8.10 -20.56 -9.23
N ARG A 91 7.09 -19.74 -8.98
CA ARG A 91 6.54 -19.53 -7.65
C ARG A 91 5.70 -20.75 -7.25
N LEU A 92 5.80 -21.17 -6.00
CA LEU A 92 4.97 -22.23 -5.44
C LEU A 92 3.66 -21.65 -4.88
N GLU A 93 2.55 -22.40 -5.00
CA GLU A 93 1.24 -21.98 -4.46
C GLU A 93 1.27 -21.76 -2.95
N ARG A 94 2.05 -22.55 -2.22
CA ARG A 94 2.21 -22.47 -0.76
C ARG A 94 3.23 -21.41 -0.32
N GLY A 95 3.68 -20.56 -1.25
CA GLY A 95 4.74 -19.57 -1.04
C GLY A 95 6.14 -20.13 -1.28
N GLY A 96 7.06 -19.21 -1.64
CA GLY A 96 8.43 -19.52 -2.04
C GLY A 96 8.56 -19.74 -3.55
N ILE A 97 9.82 -19.86 -3.98
CA ILE A 97 10.21 -19.96 -5.40
C ILE A 97 11.05 -21.22 -5.56
N GLU A 98 10.84 -21.95 -6.64
CA GLU A 98 11.58 -23.14 -7.00
C GLU A 98 12.31 -22.92 -8.33
N ILE A 99 13.60 -23.22 -8.35
CA ILE A 99 14.44 -23.21 -9.54
C ILE A 99 14.87 -24.63 -9.80
N ARG A 100 14.62 -25.15 -11.01
CA ARG A 100 15.07 -26.49 -11.44
C ARG A 100 16.21 -26.39 -12.43
N PHE A 101 17.20 -27.22 -12.22
CA PHE A 101 18.39 -27.31 -13.05
C PHE A 101 18.50 -28.71 -13.65
N ARG A 102 19.24 -28.79 -14.76
CA ARG A 102 19.46 -30.03 -15.47
C ARG A 102 20.52 -30.91 -14.79
N ASP A 103 21.51 -30.28 -14.20
CA ASP A 103 22.64 -30.96 -13.57
C ASP A 103 23.13 -30.21 -12.33
N GLN A 104 23.95 -30.88 -11.54
CA GLN A 104 24.48 -30.34 -10.30
C GLN A 104 25.38 -29.14 -10.51
N ALA A 105 26.20 -29.13 -11.58
CA ALA A 105 27.16 -28.06 -11.83
C ALA A 105 26.46 -26.72 -12.11
N GLU A 106 25.36 -26.75 -12.91
CA GLU A 106 24.56 -25.54 -13.16
C GLU A 106 23.78 -25.11 -11.92
N ARG A 107 23.31 -26.04 -11.05
CA ARG A 107 22.71 -25.72 -9.76
C ARG A 107 23.69 -24.99 -8.84
N GLU A 108 24.92 -25.48 -8.70
CA GLU A 108 25.96 -24.87 -7.85
C GLU A 108 26.30 -23.44 -8.32
N LYS A 109 26.50 -23.25 -9.63
CA LYS A 109 26.69 -21.93 -10.23
C LYS A 109 25.48 -21.02 -9.99
N GLY A 110 24.27 -21.55 -10.22
CA GLY A 110 23.02 -20.83 -10.00
C GLY A 110 22.88 -20.38 -8.56
N LEU A 111 23.21 -21.27 -7.61
CA LEU A 111 23.14 -20.97 -6.17
C LEU A 111 24.09 -19.83 -5.78
N GLU A 112 25.34 -19.86 -6.27
CA GLU A 112 26.32 -18.79 -6.01
C GLU A 112 25.79 -17.44 -6.54
N VAL A 113 25.28 -17.43 -7.77
CA VAL A 113 24.73 -16.23 -8.40
C VAL A 113 23.54 -15.67 -7.64
N VAL A 114 22.52 -16.50 -7.34
CA VAL A 114 21.30 -15.98 -6.68
C VAL A 114 21.55 -15.57 -5.24
N ARG A 115 22.47 -16.22 -4.51
CA ARG A 115 22.87 -15.82 -3.16
C ARG A 115 23.50 -14.44 -3.13
N LYS A 116 24.32 -14.13 -4.15
CA LYS A 116 25.01 -12.85 -4.25
C LYS A 116 24.07 -11.70 -4.64
N GLU A 117 23.20 -11.95 -5.62
CA GLU A 117 22.37 -10.90 -6.22
C GLU A 117 21.03 -10.69 -5.45
N LEU A 118 20.56 -11.71 -4.72
CA LEU A 118 19.27 -11.67 -4.00
C LEU A 118 19.45 -11.99 -2.51
N PRO A 119 20.08 -11.10 -1.73
CA PRO A 119 20.43 -11.34 -0.33
C PRO A 119 19.20 -11.45 0.60
N ASP A 120 18.04 -10.96 0.17
CA ASP A 120 16.78 -11.00 0.93
C ASP A 120 16.15 -12.39 0.99
N LEU A 121 16.69 -13.33 0.22
CA LEU A 121 16.19 -14.68 0.13
C LEU A 121 17.11 -15.66 0.86
N GLU A 122 16.50 -16.71 1.38
CA GLU A 122 17.16 -17.89 1.91
C GLU A 122 17.01 -19.03 0.91
N PHE A 123 18.12 -19.70 0.59
CA PHE A 123 18.19 -20.74 -0.42
C PHE A 123 18.50 -22.08 0.21
N THR A 124 17.70 -23.09 -0.14
CA THR A 124 17.87 -24.48 0.27
C THR A 124 17.97 -25.37 -0.96
N GLU A 125 18.97 -26.24 -0.98
CA GLU A 125 19.14 -27.22 -2.05
C GLU A 125 18.25 -28.45 -1.76
N ILE A 126 17.55 -28.91 -2.77
CA ILE A 126 16.65 -30.05 -2.71
C ILE A 126 16.95 -30.95 -3.89
N GLU A 127 17.08 -32.24 -3.63
CA GLU A 127 17.12 -33.28 -4.67
C GLU A 127 15.82 -34.08 -4.60
N ARG A 128 15.12 -34.10 -5.71
CA ARG A 128 13.87 -34.88 -5.83
C ARG A 128 13.82 -35.58 -7.16
N SER A 129 13.77 -36.91 -7.10
CA SER A 129 13.59 -37.77 -8.31
C SER A 129 14.61 -37.52 -9.43
N GLY A 130 15.85 -37.14 -9.07
CA GLY A 130 16.89 -36.82 -10.05
C GLY A 130 16.91 -35.38 -10.55
N ASP A 131 15.98 -34.53 -10.11
CA ASP A 131 16.01 -33.10 -10.37
C ASP A 131 16.86 -32.36 -9.33
N PHE A 132 17.71 -31.46 -9.83
CA PHE A 132 18.53 -30.57 -9.00
C PHE A 132 17.78 -29.25 -8.78
N ILE A 133 17.28 -29.06 -7.56
CA ILE A 133 16.35 -27.98 -7.21
C ILE A 133 16.97 -27.01 -6.22
N ILE A 134 16.77 -25.72 -6.42
CA ILE A 134 16.96 -24.69 -5.39
C ILE A 134 15.58 -24.19 -4.97
N SER A 135 15.26 -24.30 -3.69
CA SER A 135 14.10 -23.66 -3.07
C SER A 135 14.53 -22.33 -2.45
N ALA A 136 13.85 -21.26 -2.78
CA ALA A 136 14.09 -19.94 -2.23
C ALA A 136 12.86 -19.45 -1.46
N LYS A 137 13.09 -18.87 -0.28
CA LYS A 137 12.07 -18.24 0.56
C LYS A 137 12.56 -16.87 1.01
N MET A 138 11.65 -15.93 1.18
CA MET A 138 12.00 -14.64 1.77
C MET A 138 12.43 -14.82 3.22
N LYS A 139 13.52 -14.14 3.61
CA LYS A 139 13.95 -14.06 5.01
C LYS A 139 12.87 -13.35 5.84
N PRO A 140 12.70 -13.71 7.12
CA PRO A 140 11.71 -13.03 7.99
C PRO A 140 11.88 -11.50 8.02
N ALA A 141 13.11 -11.00 8.05
CA ALA A 141 13.39 -9.57 7.99
C ALA A 141 12.85 -8.92 6.69
N ALA A 142 13.11 -9.55 5.53
CA ALA A 142 12.62 -9.07 4.25
C ALA A 142 11.08 -9.08 4.16
N VAL A 143 10.43 -10.10 4.76
CA VAL A 143 8.96 -10.15 4.87
C VAL A 143 8.42 -8.97 5.66
N MET A 144 9.02 -8.66 6.81
CA MET A 144 8.63 -7.52 7.64
C MET A 144 8.86 -6.19 6.92
N ASP A 145 9.98 -6.02 6.26
CA ASP A 145 10.31 -4.80 5.51
C ASP A 145 9.34 -4.57 4.34
N LYS A 146 8.97 -5.62 3.59
CA LYS A 146 7.96 -5.53 2.52
C LYS A 146 6.59 -5.14 3.07
N GLY A 147 6.18 -5.72 4.21
CA GLY A 147 4.92 -5.37 4.87
C GLY A 147 4.90 -3.91 5.32
N ARG A 148 5.98 -3.44 5.98
CA ARG A 148 6.12 -2.05 6.42
C ARG A 148 6.09 -1.08 5.23
N PHE A 149 6.85 -1.36 4.19
CA PHE A 149 6.89 -0.52 2.99
C PHE A 149 5.50 -0.42 2.34
N ALA A 150 4.78 -1.55 2.21
CA ALA A 150 3.43 -1.54 1.67
C ALA A 150 2.46 -0.71 2.52
N LEU A 151 2.59 -0.78 3.85
CA LEU A 151 1.76 0.00 4.77
C LEU A 151 2.05 1.50 4.64
N GLU A 152 3.33 1.92 4.61
CA GLU A 152 3.74 3.31 4.41
C GLU A 152 3.25 3.85 3.06
N GLN A 153 3.36 3.06 1.99
CA GLN A 153 2.86 3.43 0.66
C GLN A 153 1.33 3.60 0.64
N ASN A 154 0.60 2.70 1.32
CA ASN A 154 -0.86 2.82 1.43
C ASN A 154 -1.26 4.08 2.22
N ILE A 155 -0.57 4.40 3.33
CA ILE A 155 -0.81 5.64 4.10
C ILE A 155 -0.62 6.85 3.19
N THR A 156 0.52 6.96 2.50
CA THR A 156 0.79 8.08 1.58
C THR A 156 -0.27 8.18 0.48
N SER A 157 -0.70 7.05 -0.08
CA SER A 157 -1.75 7.02 -1.10
C SER A 157 -3.10 7.51 -0.55
N LEU A 158 -3.46 7.10 0.66
CA LEU A 158 -4.68 7.55 1.33
C LEU A 158 -4.62 9.04 1.67
N GLU A 159 -3.48 9.54 2.17
CA GLU A 159 -3.27 10.97 2.44
C GLU A 159 -3.50 11.81 1.18
N ASN A 160 -2.92 11.41 0.05
CA ASN A 160 -3.09 12.12 -1.21
C ASN A 160 -4.56 12.14 -1.64
N ARG A 161 -5.26 11.00 -1.60
CA ARG A 161 -6.68 10.90 -1.98
C ARG A 161 -7.60 11.71 -1.06
N VAL A 162 -7.35 11.66 0.24
CA VAL A 162 -8.12 12.43 1.22
C VAL A 162 -7.88 13.93 1.07
N ASN A 163 -6.66 14.35 0.76
CA ASN A 163 -6.34 15.75 0.46
C ASN A 163 -7.03 16.24 -0.81
N GLU A 164 -7.12 15.41 -1.85
CA GLU A 164 -7.87 15.72 -3.09
C GLU A 164 -9.36 15.95 -2.81
N LEU A 165 -9.92 15.27 -1.81
CA LEU A 165 -11.31 15.47 -1.39
C LEU A 165 -11.52 16.75 -0.57
N GLY A 166 -10.45 17.44 -0.18
CA GLY A 166 -10.51 18.67 0.61
C GLY A 166 -11.04 18.48 2.03
N VAL A 167 -10.91 17.27 2.61
CA VAL A 167 -11.30 17.00 3.99
C VAL A 167 -10.40 17.79 4.94
N ALA A 168 -11.01 18.58 5.82
CA ALA A 168 -10.26 19.34 6.82
C ALA A 168 -9.74 18.43 7.93
N GLU A 169 -8.43 18.48 8.15
CA GLU A 169 -7.75 17.78 9.25
C GLU A 169 -8.03 16.27 9.34
N PRO A 170 -7.81 15.51 8.27
CA PRO A 170 -7.94 14.07 8.33
C PRO A 170 -6.85 13.50 9.25
N ILE A 171 -7.17 12.42 9.97
CA ILE A 171 -6.18 11.66 10.72
C ILE A 171 -5.98 10.33 10.01
N ILE A 172 -4.78 10.09 9.50
CA ILE A 172 -4.40 8.84 8.87
C ILE A 172 -3.15 8.36 9.59
N GLN A 173 -3.25 7.22 10.26
CA GLN A 173 -2.14 6.72 11.06
C GLN A 173 -2.12 5.20 11.12
N GLN A 174 -0.92 4.67 11.26
CA GLN A 174 -0.71 3.24 11.49
C GLN A 174 -1.27 2.82 12.85
N GLN A 175 -1.94 1.67 12.88
CA GLN A 175 -2.36 0.98 14.08
C GLN A 175 -1.87 -0.47 14.09
N GLY A 176 -0.89 -0.79 14.92
CA GLY A 176 -0.27 -2.12 14.91
C GLY A 176 0.67 -2.33 13.73
N GLN A 177 0.76 -3.56 13.21
CA GLN A 177 1.71 -3.92 12.16
C GLN A 177 1.17 -3.82 10.74
N ASP A 178 -0.14 -3.96 10.58
CA ASP A 178 -0.79 -4.15 9.28
C ASP A 178 -2.09 -3.35 9.10
N ARG A 179 -2.42 -2.47 10.06
CA ARG A 179 -3.68 -1.71 10.04
C ARG A 179 -3.43 -0.21 9.93
N ILE A 180 -4.37 0.47 9.28
CA ILE A 180 -4.42 1.91 9.10
C ILE A 180 -5.76 2.42 9.63
N VAL A 181 -5.70 3.39 10.52
CA VAL A 181 -6.87 4.14 10.98
C VAL A 181 -6.99 5.39 10.13
N VAL A 182 -8.17 5.62 9.57
CA VAL A 182 -8.53 6.81 8.81
C VAL A 182 -9.73 7.46 9.48
N GLN A 183 -9.57 8.71 9.93
CA GLN A 183 -10.64 9.51 10.51
C GLN A 183 -10.85 10.75 9.65
N LEU A 184 -12.08 10.92 9.20
CA LEU A 184 -12.49 12.01 8.31
C LEU A 184 -13.56 12.85 9.02
N PRO A 185 -13.17 13.88 9.80
CA PRO A 185 -14.11 14.73 10.51
C PRO A 185 -15.00 15.51 9.53
N GLY A 186 -16.31 15.60 9.84
CA GLY A 186 -17.26 16.36 9.06
C GLY A 186 -17.74 15.73 7.75
N VAL A 187 -17.23 14.55 7.39
CA VAL A 187 -17.73 13.78 6.24
C VAL A 187 -19.01 13.06 6.62
N GLN A 188 -20.12 13.39 5.95
CA GLN A 188 -21.43 12.80 6.22
C GLN A 188 -21.77 11.66 5.24
N ASP A 189 -21.22 11.68 4.06
CA ASP A 189 -21.45 10.66 3.02
C ASP A 189 -20.43 9.52 3.15
N THR A 190 -20.86 8.45 3.82
CA THR A 190 -20.04 7.24 4.01
C THR A 190 -19.81 6.47 2.71
N ALA A 191 -20.69 6.62 1.70
CA ALA A 191 -20.55 5.94 0.42
C ALA A 191 -19.38 6.55 -0.37
N LYS A 192 -19.33 7.88 -0.46
CA LYS A 192 -18.19 8.59 -1.09
C LYS A 192 -16.88 8.38 -0.33
N ALA A 193 -16.94 8.30 1.00
CA ALA A 193 -15.74 8.02 1.79
C ALA A 193 -15.16 6.61 1.57
N LYS A 194 -15.97 5.64 1.09
CA LYS A 194 -15.49 4.29 0.72
C LYS A 194 -14.87 4.21 -0.66
N GLU A 195 -15.10 5.18 -1.51
CA GLU A 195 -14.52 5.27 -2.86
C GLU A 195 -13.09 5.83 -2.86
N ILE A 196 -12.63 6.29 -1.70
CA ILE A 196 -11.23 6.70 -1.45
C ILE A 196 -10.32 5.48 -1.40
#